data_1c09194dba3fecce18e548ebd94a2319
#
_entry.id   1c09194dba3fecce18e548ebd94a2319
#
_cell.length_a   1.000
_cell.length_b   1.000
_cell.length_c   1.000
_cell.angle_alpha   90.00
_cell.angle_beta   90.00
_cell.angle_gamma   90.00
#
_symmetry.space_group_name_H-M   'P 1'
#
loop_
_entity.id
_entity.type
_entity.pdbx_description
1 polymer ?
#
loop_
_entity_poly.entity_id
_entity_poly.type
_entity_poly.pdbx_seq_one_letter_code
_entity_poly.pdbx_strand_id
1 'polypeptide(L)' 'MDNTFDINKDYPFLMNRKQAAQFLGVDPVSFDKYIRANENLERFMIGRYERYTKKSLIKFIESQSI' A
#
# COMPACT_ATOMS: atom_id res chain seq x y z
N MET A 1 -4.49 10.02 22.75
CA MET A 1 -3.70 9.94 22.23
C MET A 1 -3.77 9.44 20.97
N ASP A 2 -3.04 9.69 20.28
CA ASP A 2 -3.07 9.34 19.15
C ASP A 2 -2.53 8.07 18.80
N ASN A 3 -3.08 7.39 18.07
CA ASN A 3 -2.70 6.14 17.78
C ASN A 3 -2.31 6.03 16.38
N THR A 4 -1.39 6.79 16.02
CA THR A 4 -1.02 6.89 14.66
C THR A 4 -0.46 5.62 14.09
N PHE A 5 -0.14 4.65 14.96
CA PHE A 5 0.41 3.45 14.44
C PHE A 5 -0.56 2.31 14.33
N ASP A 6 -1.83 2.59 14.50
CA ASP A 6 -2.82 1.53 14.36
C ASP A 6 -3.05 1.30 12.88
N ILE A 7 -2.28 0.44 12.29
CA ILE A 7 -2.35 0.23 10.87
C ILE A 7 -3.59 -0.50 10.43
N ASN A 8 -4.41 -0.96 11.38
CA ASN A 8 -5.65 -1.61 10.98
C ASN A 8 -6.81 -0.70 11.01
N LYS A 9 -6.66 0.50 11.56
CA LYS A 9 -7.80 1.25 11.88
C LYS A 9 -8.42 1.97 10.76
N ASP A 10 -8.03 2.78 10.09
CA ASP A 10 -8.76 3.62 9.21
C ASP A 10 -8.58 3.36 7.74
N TYR A 11 -8.02 2.23 7.39
CA TYR A 11 -7.80 1.95 5.98
C TYR A 11 -8.88 1.07 5.42
N PRO A 12 -9.43 1.41 4.24
CA PRO A 12 -10.45 0.58 3.64
C PRO A 12 -9.85 -0.71 3.12
N PHE A 13 -10.69 -1.67 2.82
CA PHE A 13 -10.24 -2.94 2.28
C PHE A 13 -9.44 -2.73 0.99
N LEU A 14 -9.91 -1.84 0.12
CA LEU A 14 -9.20 -1.51 -1.10
C LEU A 14 -8.68 -0.10 -0.98
N MET A 15 -7.38 0.04 -0.93
CA MET A 15 -6.73 1.33 -0.73
C MET A 15 -6.29 1.93 -2.06
N ASN A 16 -6.43 3.24 -2.17
CA ASN A 16 -5.88 3.93 -3.33
C ASN A 16 -4.39 4.18 -3.09
N ARG A 17 -3.73 4.78 -4.05
CA ARG A 17 -2.30 5.06 -4.00
C ARG A 17 -1.90 5.81 -2.73
N LYS A 18 -2.62 6.87 -2.43
CA LYS A 18 -2.28 7.70 -1.28
C LYS A 18 -2.47 6.95 0.02
N GLN A 19 -3.54 6.21 0.14
CA GLN A 19 -3.81 5.41 1.33
C GLN A 19 -2.78 4.30 1.50
N ALA A 20 -2.40 3.67 0.40
CA ALA A 20 -1.41 2.60 0.45
C ALA A 20 -0.05 3.15 0.90
N ALA A 21 0.33 4.32 0.39
CA ALA A 21 1.58 4.94 0.80
C ALA A 21 1.54 5.27 2.28
N GLN A 22 0.42 5.80 2.75
CA GLN A 22 0.27 6.13 4.14
C GLN A 22 0.32 4.89 5.04
N PHE A 23 -0.33 3.82 4.59
CA PHE A 23 -0.31 2.57 5.32
C PHE A 23 1.12 2.05 5.49
N LEU A 24 1.94 2.20 4.48
CA LEU A 24 3.32 1.75 4.53
C LEU A 24 4.26 2.77 5.18
N GLY A 25 3.78 3.96 5.42
CA GLY A 25 4.60 4.98 6.06
C GLY A 25 5.57 5.68 5.12
N VAL A 26 5.25 5.72 3.84
CA VAL A 26 6.11 6.40 2.87
C VAL A 26 5.29 7.47 2.15
N ASP A 27 5.98 8.40 1.54
CA ASP A 27 5.26 9.43 0.78
C ASP A 27 4.82 8.87 -0.56
N PRO A 28 3.80 9.46 -1.19
CA PRO A 28 3.29 8.93 -2.46
C PRO A 28 4.31 8.87 -3.58
N VAL A 29 5.24 9.80 -3.61
CA VAL A 29 6.26 9.81 -4.66
C VAL A 29 7.18 8.60 -4.50
N SER A 30 7.60 8.32 -3.28
CA SER A 30 8.43 7.14 -3.03
C SER A 30 7.64 5.87 -3.28
N PHE A 31 6.36 5.87 -2.94
CA PHE A 31 5.51 4.73 -3.21
C PHE A 31 5.49 4.45 -4.72
N ASP A 32 5.28 5.47 -5.52
CA ASP A 32 5.26 5.29 -6.96
C ASP A 32 6.59 4.77 -7.49
N LYS A 33 7.67 5.33 -6.99
CA LYS A 33 8.98 5.05 -7.55
C LYS A 33 9.50 3.67 -7.18
N TYR A 34 9.30 3.27 -5.93
CA TYR A 34 9.93 2.06 -5.43
C TYR A 34 8.98 0.89 -5.21
N ILE A 35 7.72 1.17 -5.10
CA ILE A 35 6.75 0.12 -4.77
C ILE A 35 5.78 -0.11 -5.93
N ARG A 36 5.07 0.94 -6.34
CA ARG A 36 4.09 0.81 -7.39
C ARG A 36 4.71 0.41 -8.72
N ALA A 37 5.92 0.86 -8.99
CA ALA A 37 6.60 0.54 -10.23
C ALA A 37 7.07 -0.92 -10.29
N ASN A 38 7.07 -1.60 -9.14
CA ASN A 38 7.57 -2.95 -9.10
C ASN A 38 6.48 -3.90 -9.57
N GLU A 39 6.79 -4.73 -10.55
CA GLU A 39 5.78 -5.60 -11.12
C GLU A 39 5.41 -6.75 -10.19
N ASN A 40 6.15 -6.96 -9.12
CA ASN A 40 5.79 -7.98 -8.17
C ASN A 40 4.70 -7.53 -7.21
N LEU A 41 4.36 -6.27 -7.21
CA LEU A 41 3.29 -5.79 -6.36
C LEU A 41 1.95 -6.18 -6.96
N GLU A 42 1.16 -6.90 -6.20
CA GLU A 42 -0.16 -7.31 -6.64
C GLU A 42 -1.10 -6.14 -6.50
N ARG A 43 -1.79 -5.82 -7.56
CA ARG A 43 -2.72 -4.71 -7.56
C ARG A 43 -4.02 -5.15 -8.19
N PHE A 44 -5.09 -4.50 -7.83
CA PHE A 44 -6.42 -4.86 -8.27
C PHE A 44 -7.05 -3.72 -9.04
N MET A 45 -7.58 -4.01 -10.20
CA MET A 45 -8.21 -2.98 -11.03
C MET A 45 -9.72 -3.06 -10.87
N ILE A 46 -10.31 -1.96 -10.42
CA ILE A 46 -11.75 -1.84 -10.33
C ILE A 46 -12.13 -0.85 -11.41
N GLY A 47 -12.49 -1.37 -12.57
CA GLY A 47 -12.63 -0.52 -13.72
C GLY A 47 -11.27 0.07 -14.06
N ARG A 48 -11.16 1.38 -14.03
CA ARG A 48 -9.88 2.04 -14.30
C ARG A 48 -9.17 2.45 -13.02
N TYR A 49 -9.71 2.08 -11.85
CA TYR A 49 -9.11 2.48 -10.60
C TYR A 49 -8.20 1.37 -10.08
N GLU A 50 -6.95 1.72 -9.84
CA GLU A 50 -5.98 0.79 -9.29
C GLU A 50 -6.08 0.82 -7.78
N ARG A 51 -6.15 -0.36 -7.17
CA ARG A 51 -6.33 -0.46 -5.73
C ARG A 51 -5.41 -1.52 -5.15
N TYR A 52 -5.16 -1.41 -3.86
CA TYR A 52 -4.24 -2.30 -3.14
C TYR A 52 -4.90 -2.78 -1.86
N THR A 53 -4.61 -4.01 -1.46
CA THR A 53 -5.09 -4.53 -0.19
C THR A 53 -3.95 -4.54 0.81
N LYS A 54 -4.27 -4.57 2.09
CA LYS A 54 -3.25 -4.71 3.13
C LYS A 54 -2.42 -5.95 2.86
N LYS A 55 -3.09 -7.04 2.49
CA LYS A 55 -2.42 -8.30 2.25
C LYS A 55 -1.40 -8.20 1.13
N SER A 56 -1.76 -7.55 0.04
CA SER A 56 -0.84 -7.42 -1.10
C SER A 56 0.35 -6.55 -0.73
N LEU A 57 0.12 -5.50 0.03
CA LEU A 57 1.21 -4.60 0.43
C LEU A 57 2.15 -5.30 1.41
N ILE A 58 1.60 -6.00 2.38
CA ILE A 58 2.42 -6.72 3.36
C ILE A 58 3.24 -7.81 2.67
N LYS A 59 2.60 -8.55 1.78
CA LYS A 59 3.26 -9.62 1.06
C LYS A 59 4.42 -9.08 0.22
N PHE A 60 4.19 -7.95 -0.45
CA PHE A 60 5.24 -7.34 -1.26
C PHE A 60 6.43 -6.93 -0.39
N ILE A 61 6.17 -6.29 0.74
CA ILE A 61 7.24 -5.83 1.61
C ILE A 61 8.02 -7.02 2.16
N GLU A 62 7.33 -8.06 2.53
CA GLU A 62 8.01 -9.26 3.06
C GLU A 62 8.90 -9.88 2.00
N SER A 63 8.48 -9.82 0.73
CA SER A 63 9.29 -10.38 -0.34
C SER A 63 10.53 -9.55 -0.63
N GLN A 64 10.54 -8.29 -0.17
CA GLN A 64 11.69 -7.42 -0.37
C GLN A 64 12.65 -7.47 0.81
N SER A 65 12.29 -8.22 1.82
CA SER A 65 13.11 -8.28 3.01
C SER A 65 14.42 -9.01 2.73
N ILE A 66 15.46 -8.57 3.33
CA ILE A 66 16.78 -9.14 3.10
C ILE A 66 17.15 -10.08 4.23
#